data_b9d9f2d7235dfa2e68684e87f8d23aa3
#
_entry.id   b9d9f2d7235dfa2e68684e87f8d23aa3
#
_cell.length_a   1.000
_cell.length_b   1.000
_cell.length_c   1.000
_cell.angle_alpha   90.00
_cell.angle_beta   90.00
_cell.angle_gamma   90.00
#
_symmetry.space_group_name_H-M   'P 1'
#
loop_
_entity.id
_entity.type
_entity.pdbx_description
1 polymer ?
#
loop_
_entity_poly.entity_id
_entity_poly.type
_entity_poly.pdbx_seq_one_letter_code
_entity_poly.pdbx_strand_id
1 'polypeptide(L)'
;MINEIQKDAQDRMEKSLESLKSQISKVRTGRASPSLLDGITVEYYGSATPLRQLANVTVEDSRTLAISVFDRSMSPAIEKAIMASDLGLNPSSAGTVIRVPLPPLTEERRKDLIKVVRGDAEQGRIAVRNVRRDANDKVKALLKDKEISEDDERRSQDDIQKLTDSYIKKVDEALAQKEAELMEF
;
A
#
# COMPACT_ATOMS: atom_id res chain seq x y z
N MET A 1 -23.34 23.94 8.33
CA MET A 1 -22.23 24.50 7.55
C MET A 1 -20.85 24.06 8.06
N ILE A 2 -20.49 24.38 9.29
CA ILE A 2 -19.20 23.95 9.86
C ILE A 2 -19.10 22.42 9.95
N ASN A 3 -20.15 21.74 10.37
CA ASN A 3 -20.16 20.27 10.48
C ASN A 3 -19.93 19.60 9.14
N GLU A 4 -20.47 20.15 8.07
CA GLU A 4 -20.27 19.64 6.70
C GLU A 4 -18.82 19.81 6.24
N ILE A 5 -18.20 20.95 6.56
CA ILE A 5 -16.80 21.22 6.25
C ILE A 5 -15.90 20.26 7.01
N GLN A 6 -16.16 20.02 8.29
CA GLN A 6 -15.39 19.09 9.11
C GLN A 6 -15.53 17.65 8.63
N LYS A 7 -16.75 17.25 8.27
CA LYS A 7 -17.01 15.90 7.73
C LYS A 7 -16.30 15.69 6.38
N ASP A 8 -16.39 16.67 5.50
CA ASP A 8 -15.69 16.63 4.21
C ASP A 8 -14.18 16.53 4.41
N ALA A 9 -13.62 17.31 5.34
CA ALA A 9 -12.21 17.25 5.67
C ALA A 9 -11.81 15.86 6.18
N GLN A 10 -12.60 15.27 7.07
CA GLN A 10 -12.37 13.94 7.59
C GLN A 10 -12.39 12.89 6.48
N ASP A 11 -13.38 12.94 5.60
CA ASP A 11 -13.50 12.00 4.48
C ASP A 11 -12.30 12.13 3.52
N ARG A 12 -11.87 13.34 3.23
CA ARG A 12 -10.72 13.59 2.36
C ARG A 12 -9.40 13.15 3.00
N MET A 13 -9.22 13.38 4.30
CA MET A 13 -8.04 12.92 5.04
C MET A 13 -8.01 11.39 5.09
N GLU A 14 -9.16 10.76 5.29
CA GLU A 14 -9.27 9.29 5.27
C GLU A 14 -8.86 8.71 3.93
N LYS A 15 -9.32 9.32 2.83
CA LYS A 15 -8.93 8.89 1.48
C LYS A 15 -7.43 9.06 1.24
N SER A 16 -6.84 10.15 1.74
CA SER A 16 -5.39 10.38 1.65
C SER A 16 -4.62 9.30 2.40
N LEU A 17 -5.09 8.92 3.58
CA LEU A 17 -4.48 7.85 4.38
C LEU A 17 -4.60 6.50 3.69
N GLU A 18 -5.77 6.16 3.15
CA GLU A 18 -6.00 4.92 2.43
C GLU A 18 -5.12 4.82 1.17
N SER A 19 -5.00 5.92 0.43
CA SER A 19 -4.14 6.00 -0.74
C SER A 19 -2.68 5.75 -0.36
N LEU A 20 -2.20 6.36 0.73
CA LEU A 20 -0.86 6.14 1.25
C LEU A 20 -0.65 4.69 1.66
N LYS A 21 -1.57 4.10 2.40
CA LYS A 21 -1.48 2.71 2.83
C LYS A 21 -1.41 1.76 1.64
N SER A 22 -2.23 2.02 0.61
CA SER A 22 -2.20 1.24 -0.63
C SER A 22 -0.84 1.35 -1.33
N GLN A 23 -0.29 2.55 -1.41
CA GLN A 23 1.01 2.80 -2.04
C GLN A 23 2.15 2.12 -1.29
N ILE A 24 2.16 2.24 0.04
CA ILE A 24 3.15 1.61 0.92
C ILE A 24 3.07 0.08 0.85
N SER A 25 1.86 -0.49 0.77
CA SER A 25 1.68 -1.93 0.71
C SER A 25 2.32 -2.58 -0.52
N LYS A 26 2.49 -1.81 -1.59
CA LYS A 26 3.15 -2.27 -2.82
C LYS A 26 4.66 -2.35 -2.70
N VAL A 27 5.25 -1.73 -1.70
CA VAL A 27 6.70 -1.76 -1.48
C VAL A 27 7.09 -3.14 -0.95
N ARG A 28 8.01 -3.78 -1.65
CA ARG A 28 8.46 -5.14 -1.35
C ARG A 28 9.31 -5.16 -0.08
N THR A 29 8.90 -5.98 0.91
CA THR A 29 9.60 -6.12 2.18
C THR A 29 10.54 -7.33 2.25
N GLY A 30 10.60 -8.15 1.19
CA GLY A 30 11.32 -9.44 1.22
C GLY A 30 10.51 -10.58 1.86
N ARG A 31 9.36 -10.26 2.48
CA ARG A 31 8.46 -11.26 3.04
C ARG A 31 7.61 -11.89 1.94
N ALA A 32 7.44 -13.21 1.98
CA ALA A 32 6.61 -13.93 1.03
C ALA A 32 5.15 -13.51 1.14
N SER A 33 4.55 -13.17 0.01
CA SER A 33 3.13 -12.85 -0.09
C SER A 33 2.59 -13.34 -1.44
N PRO A 34 1.41 -13.99 -1.46
CA PRO A 34 0.80 -14.41 -2.72
C PRO A 34 0.60 -13.28 -3.71
N SER A 35 0.43 -12.06 -3.24
CA SER A 35 0.24 -10.87 -4.09
C SER A 35 1.45 -10.55 -4.96
N LEU A 36 2.64 -11.05 -4.64
CA LEU A 36 3.84 -10.87 -5.46
C LEU A 36 3.68 -11.46 -6.86
N LEU A 37 2.85 -12.48 -7.00
CA LEU A 37 2.63 -13.19 -8.26
C LEU A 37 1.37 -12.73 -9.00
N ASP A 38 0.67 -11.72 -8.50
CA ASP A 38 -0.61 -11.26 -9.07
C ASP A 38 -0.49 -10.76 -10.51
N GLY A 39 0.64 -10.20 -10.88
CA GLY A 39 0.87 -9.67 -12.21
C GLY A 39 1.33 -10.71 -13.23
N ILE A 40 1.51 -11.96 -12.83
CA ILE A 40 2.02 -13.01 -13.72
C ILE A 40 0.86 -13.65 -14.49
N THR A 41 1.00 -13.69 -15.81
CA THR A 41 0.09 -14.40 -16.69
C THR A 41 0.82 -15.57 -17.36
N VAL A 42 0.09 -16.65 -17.56
CA VAL A 42 0.61 -17.86 -18.20
C VAL A 42 -0.21 -18.12 -19.46
N GLU A 43 0.46 -18.52 -20.52
CA GLU A 43 -0.24 -18.89 -21.75
C GLU A 43 -0.92 -20.25 -21.54
N TYR A 44 -2.25 -20.24 -21.57
CA TYR A 44 -3.10 -21.42 -21.40
C TYR A 44 -4.00 -21.57 -22.59
N TYR A 45 -3.78 -22.60 -23.41
CA TYR A 45 -4.50 -22.86 -24.67
C TYR A 45 -4.62 -21.60 -25.56
N GLY A 46 -3.49 -20.88 -25.70
CA GLY A 46 -3.42 -19.69 -26.56
C GLY A 46 -3.95 -18.40 -25.93
N SER A 47 -4.37 -18.43 -24.67
CA SER A 47 -4.86 -17.27 -23.95
C SER A 47 -3.96 -16.91 -22.78
N ALA A 48 -3.64 -15.63 -22.59
CA ALA A 48 -2.96 -15.15 -21.41
C ALA A 48 -3.89 -15.26 -20.20
N THR A 49 -3.60 -16.16 -19.28
CA THR A 49 -4.45 -16.47 -18.13
C THR A 49 -3.72 -16.11 -16.84
N PRO A 50 -4.37 -15.38 -15.91
CA PRO A 50 -3.75 -15.10 -14.62
C PRO A 50 -3.36 -16.38 -13.88
N LEU A 51 -2.20 -16.35 -13.23
CA LEU A 51 -1.69 -17.51 -12.50
C LEU A 51 -2.69 -18.05 -11.47
N ARG A 52 -3.44 -17.19 -10.81
CA ARG A 52 -4.45 -17.58 -9.83
C ARG A 52 -5.52 -18.51 -10.35
N GLN A 53 -5.82 -18.44 -11.64
CA GLN A 53 -6.81 -19.32 -12.26
C GLN A 53 -6.27 -20.72 -12.55
N LEU A 54 -4.95 -20.89 -12.54
CA LEU A 54 -4.30 -22.13 -12.86
C LEU A 54 -3.71 -22.87 -11.65
N ALA A 55 -3.60 -22.17 -10.53
CA ALA A 55 -2.96 -22.71 -9.33
C ALA A 55 -3.37 -21.95 -8.07
N ASN A 56 -3.21 -22.61 -6.92
CA ASN A 56 -3.29 -21.95 -5.61
C ASN A 56 -1.90 -21.53 -5.17
N VAL A 57 -1.77 -20.26 -4.77
CA VAL A 57 -0.53 -19.72 -4.25
C VAL A 57 -0.66 -19.56 -2.74
N THR A 58 0.22 -20.22 -1.99
CA THR A 58 0.24 -20.17 -0.52
C THR A 58 1.62 -19.80 -0.02
N VAL A 59 1.70 -19.32 1.21
CA VAL A 59 2.97 -19.03 1.88
C VAL A 59 3.41 -20.28 2.63
N GLU A 60 4.56 -20.86 2.23
CA GLU A 60 5.13 -22.01 2.92
C GLU A 60 5.92 -21.56 4.15
N ASP A 61 6.73 -20.52 3.99
CA ASP A 61 7.44 -19.86 5.08
C ASP A 61 7.66 -18.39 4.73
N SER A 62 8.37 -17.63 5.57
CA SER A 62 8.54 -16.19 5.40
C SER A 62 9.22 -15.76 4.10
N ARG A 63 9.90 -16.71 3.41
CA ARG A 63 10.66 -16.44 2.18
C ARG A 63 10.31 -17.36 1.03
N THR A 64 9.35 -18.25 1.18
CA THR A 64 9.02 -19.25 0.16
C THR A 64 7.53 -19.25 -0.11
N LEU A 65 7.18 -19.14 -1.39
CA LEU A 65 5.81 -19.36 -1.86
C LEU A 65 5.69 -20.78 -2.39
N ALA A 66 4.56 -21.42 -2.11
CA ALA A 66 4.22 -22.72 -2.67
C ALA A 66 3.06 -22.55 -3.64
N ILE A 67 3.23 -23.05 -4.86
CA ILE A 67 2.23 -22.98 -5.91
C ILE A 67 1.73 -24.40 -6.18
N SER A 68 0.47 -24.67 -5.83
CA SER A 68 -0.18 -25.95 -6.11
C SER A 68 -0.90 -25.85 -7.45
N VAL A 69 -0.37 -26.51 -8.47
CA VAL A 69 -0.88 -26.43 -9.83
C VAL A 69 -2.08 -27.36 -9.99
N PHE A 70 -3.18 -26.86 -10.55
CA PHE A 70 -4.40 -27.65 -10.75
C PHE A 70 -4.22 -28.71 -11.85
N ASP A 71 -3.49 -28.36 -12.90
CA ASP A 71 -3.17 -29.25 -14.01
C ASP A 71 -1.66 -29.44 -14.09
N ARG A 72 -1.20 -30.65 -13.76
CA ARG A 72 0.23 -30.99 -13.74
C ARG A 72 0.94 -30.68 -15.05
N SER A 73 0.26 -30.80 -16.18
CA SER A 73 0.84 -30.52 -17.50
C SER A 73 1.22 -29.05 -17.68
N MET A 74 0.64 -28.14 -16.85
CA MET A 74 0.93 -26.71 -16.89
C MET A 74 2.14 -26.29 -16.06
N SER A 75 2.70 -27.19 -15.23
CA SER A 75 3.85 -26.86 -14.38
C SER A 75 5.02 -26.24 -15.14
N PRO A 76 5.48 -26.79 -16.28
CA PRO A 76 6.59 -26.19 -17.03
C PRO A 76 6.27 -24.77 -17.56
N ALA A 77 5.04 -24.55 -18.01
CA ALA A 77 4.60 -23.24 -18.52
C ALA A 77 4.56 -22.20 -17.39
N ILE A 78 4.09 -22.58 -16.21
CA ILE A 78 4.03 -21.72 -15.02
C ILE A 78 5.43 -21.35 -14.55
N GLU A 79 6.33 -22.35 -14.45
CA GLU A 79 7.74 -22.11 -14.11
C GLU A 79 8.38 -21.11 -15.07
N LYS A 80 8.19 -21.33 -16.36
CA LYS A 80 8.76 -20.46 -17.40
C LYS A 80 8.22 -19.01 -17.27
N ALA A 81 6.94 -18.86 -17.01
CA ALA A 81 6.32 -17.55 -16.83
C ALA A 81 6.90 -16.83 -15.61
N ILE A 82 7.14 -17.53 -14.51
CA ILE A 82 7.75 -16.97 -13.30
C ILE A 82 9.20 -16.57 -13.55
N MET A 83 9.97 -17.42 -14.22
CA MET A 83 11.38 -17.13 -14.57
C MET A 83 11.51 -15.95 -15.51
N ALA A 84 10.57 -15.79 -16.43
CA ALA A 84 10.56 -14.69 -17.40
C ALA A 84 10.05 -13.37 -16.81
N SER A 85 9.47 -13.39 -15.60
CA SER A 85 8.98 -12.19 -14.93
C SER A 85 10.15 -11.31 -14.45
N ASP A 86 9.86 -10.02 -14.25
CA ASP A 86 10.86 -9.04 -13.76
C ASP A 86 11.19 -9.23 -12.28
N LEU A 87 10.60 -10.23 -11.61
CA LEU A 87 10.76 -10.45 -10.18
C LEU A 87 12.08 -11.12 -9.79
N GLY A 88 12.81 -11.69 -10.76
CA GLY A 88 14.09 -12.33 -10.48
C GLY A 88 13.96 -13.61 -9.65
N LEU A 89 12.90 -14.37 -9.84
CA LEU A 89 12.59 -15.57 -9.08
C LEU A 89 13.07 -16.82 -9.78
N ASN A 90 13.50 -17.82 -9.00
CA ASN A 90 13.94 -19.13 -9.49
C ASN A 90 13.01 -20.23 -8.95
N PRO A 91 11.92 -20.54 -9.66
CA PRO A 91 11.01 -21.61 -9.21
C PRO A 91 11.64 -22.99 -9.34
N SER A 92 11.25 -23.89 -8.44
CA SER A 92 11.67 -25.28 -8.45
C SER A 92 10.44 -26.17 -8.31
N SER A 93 10.20 -27.05 -9.29
CA SER A 93 9.03 -27.92 -9.26
C SER A 93 9.32 -29.30 -8.68
N ALA A 94 8.35 -29.82 -7.93
CA ALA A 94 8.35 -31.18 -7.42
C ALA A 94 6.90 -31.70 -7.56
N GLY A 95 6.65 -32.46 -8.63
CA GLY A 95 5.29 -32.94 -8.93
C GLY A 95 4.34 -31.83 -9.33
N THR A 96 3.26 -31.64 -8.55
CA THR A 96 2.26 -30.58 -8.76
C THR A 96 2.55 -29.32 -7.95
N VAL A 97 3.61 -29.29 -7.15
CA VAL A 97 3.99 -28.16 -6.32
C VAL A 97 5.22 -27.47 -6.88
N ILE A 98 5.12 -26.18 -7.09
CA ILE A 98 6.24 -25.32 -7.48
C ILE A 98 6.59 -24.46 -6.28
N ARG A 99 7.84 -24.54 -5.82
CA ARG A 99 8.36 -23.71 -4.74
C ARG A 99 9.11 -22.54 -5.33
N VAL A 100 8.80 -21.35 -4.81
CA VAL A 100 9.43 -20.12 -5.27
C VAL A 100 10.13 -19.48 -4.06
N PRO A 101 11.43 -19.73 -3.86
CA PRO A 101 12.18 -19.05 -2.83
C PRO A 101 12.41 -17.59 -3.23
N LEU A 102 12.21 -16.67 -2.28
CA LEU A 102 12.41 -15.25 -2.51
C LEU A 102 13.83 -14.87 -2.09
N PRO A 103 14.56 -14.10 -2.90
CA PRO A 103 15.87 -13.61 -2.49
C PRO A 103 15.73 -12.63 -1.33
N PRO A 104 16.65 -12.64 -0.34
CA PRO A 104 16.63 -11.65 0.73
C PRO A 104 16.95 -10.27 0.16
N LEU A 105 16.41 -9.23 0.80
CA LEU A 105 16.78 -7.86 0.47
C LEU A 105 18.21 -7.58 0.92
N THR A 106 19.00 -6.95 0.06
CA THR A 106 20.32 -6.45 0.45
C THR A 106 20.15 -5.26 1.39
N GLU A 107 21.17 -4.97 2.20
CA GLU A 107 21.16 -3.81 3.09
C GLU A 107 20.98 -2.51 2.31
N GLU A 108 21.68 -2.38 1.19
CA GLU A 108 21.55 -1.23 0.30
C GLU A 108 20.12 -1.07 -0.23
N ARG A 109 19.51 -2.16 -0.67
CA ARG A 109 18.14 -2.15 -1.17
C ARG A 109 17.14 -1.78 -0.09
N ARG A 110 17.34 -2.27 1.13
CA ARG A 110 16.50 -1.89 2.28
C ARG A 110 16.54 -0.39 2.55
N LYS A 111 17.73 0.19 2.53
CA LYS A 111 17.91 1.64 2.72
C LYS A 111 17.19 2.44 1.65
N ASP A 112 17.29 2.01 0.40
CA ASP A 112 16.61 2.66 -0.71
C ASP A 112 15.09 2.58 -0.55
N LEU A 113 14.57 1.43 -0.17
CA LEU A 113 13.13 1.25 0.05
C LEU A 113 12.62 2.07 1.23
N ILE A 114 13.41 2.21 2.30
CA ILE A 114 13.07 3.07 3.42
C ILE A 114 12.94 4.53 2.97
N LYS A 115 13.85 5.00 2.12
CA LYS A 115 13.75 6.35 1.54
C LYS A 115 12.48 6.53 0.73
N VAL A 116 12.12 5.53 -0.08
CA VAL A 116 10.88 5.56 -0.88
C VAL A 116 9.66 5.67 0.03
N VAL A 117 9.58 4.83 1.06
CA VAL A 117 8.45 4.82 1.98
C VAL A 117 8.35 6.13 2.77
N ARG A 118 9.47 6.68 3.21
CA ARG A 118 9.51 7.99 3.87
C ARG A 118 9.02 9.11 2.97
N GLY A 119 9.41 9.06 1.70
CA GLY A 119 8.93 10.01 0.70
C GLY A 119 7.43 9.91 0.49
N ASP A 120 6.91 8.69 0.41
CA ASP A 120 5.47 8.43 0.29
C ASP A 120 4.71 8.95 1.51
N ALA A 121 5.23 8.72 2.71
CA ALA A 121 4.63 9.21 3.96
C ALA A 121 4.62 10.75 4.00
N GLU A 122 5.67 11.40 3.55
CA GLU A 122 5.71 12.88 3.48
C GLU A 122 4.65 13.40 2.51
N GLN A 123 4.46 12.77 1.36
CA GLN A 123 3.38 13.13 0.44
C GLN A 123 2.00 12.95 1.09
N GLY A 124 1.83 11.92 1.89
CA GLY A 124 0.60 11.72 2.67
C GLY A 124 0.36 12.83 3.68
N ARG A 125 1.40 13.27 4.39
CA ARG A 125 1.29 14.40 5.32
C ARG A 125 0.94 15.70 4.61
N ILE A 126 1.56 15.95 3.47
CA ILE A 126 1.27 17.13 2.64
C ILE A 126 -0.20 17.12 2.21
N ALA A 127 -0.71 15.96 1.77
CA ALA A 127 -2.11 15.82 1.37
C ALA A 127 -3.06 16.12 2.54
N VAL A 128 -2.77 15.61 3.74
CA VAL A 128 -3.56 15.87 4.94
C VAL A 128 -3.54 17.36 5.29
N ARG A 129 -2.37 18.00 5.24
CA ARG A 129 -2.24 19.44 5.52
C ARG A 129 -2.98 20.30 4.49
N ASN A 130 -2.99 19.89 3.24
CA ASN A 130 -3.74 20.58 2.19
C ASN A 130 -5.25 20.54 2.47
N VAL A 131 -5.75 19.38 2.91
CA VAL A 131 -7.16 19.27 3.33
C VAL A 131 -7.47 20.22 4.49
N ARG A 132 -6.59 20.29 5.49
CA ARG A 132 -6.74 21.23 6.61
C ARG A 132 -6.81 22.66 6.11
N ARG A 133 -5.91 23.04 5.21
CA ARG A 133 -5.87 24.40 4.66
C ARG A 133 -7.16 24.73 3.94
N ASP A 134 -7.65 23.85 3.10
CA ASP A 134 -8.90 24.03 2.36
C ASP A 134 -10.09 24.19 3.31
N ALA A 135 -10.15 23.36 4.36
CA ALA A 135 -11.22 23.42 5.36
C ALA A 135 -11.17 24.74 6.12
N ASN A 136 -10.00 25.18 6.56
CA ASN A 136 -9.83 26.46 7.25
C ASN A 136 -10.20 27.63 6.36
N ASP A 137 -9.88 27.59 5.07
CA ASP A 137 -10.25 28.63 4.12
C ASP A 137 -11.78 28.73 3.95
N LYS A 138 -12.46 27.60 3.92
CA LYS A 138 -13.93 27.56 3.85
C LYS A 138 -14.57 28.16 5.12
N VAL A 139 -14.01 27.86 6.28
CA VAL A 139 -14.49 28.44 7.56
C VAL A 139 -14.24 29.95 7.59
N LYS A 140 -13.09 30.42 7.13
CA LYS A 140 -12.80 31.85 7.03
C LYS A 140 -13.77 32.58 6.11
N ALA A 141 -14.17 31.92 5.00
CA ALA A 141 -15.17 32.49 4.10
C ALA A 141 -16.54 32.66 4.79
N LEU A 142 -16.95 31.70 5.62
CA LEU A 142 -18.18 31.78 6.40
C LEU A 142 -18.13 32.97 7.39
N LEU A 143 -16.99 33.20 8.03
CA LEU A 143 -16.80 34.34 8.92
C LEU A 143 -16.89 35.67 8.17
N LYS A 144 -16.23 35.75 7.01
CA LYS A 144 -16.26 36.93 6.15
C LYS A 144 -17.67 37.27 5.72
N ASP A 145 -18.47 36.25 5.41
CA ASP A 145 -19.87 36.42 5.02
C ASP A 145 -20.81 36.64 6.24
N LYS A 146 -20.24 36.71 7.44
CA LYS A 146 -20.96 36.91 8.72
C LYS A 146 -21.95 35.78 9.02
N GLU A 147 -21.75 34.61 8.50
CA GLU A 147 -22.60 33.42 8.76
C GLU A 147 -22.23 32.71 10.06
N ILE A 148 -21.04 32.96 10.57
CA ILE A 148 -20.55 32.41 11.84
C ILE A 148 -19.87 33.52 12.66
N SER A 149 -19.68 33.28 13.97
CA SER A 149 -18.95 34.18 14.87
C SER A 149 -17.44 33.87 14.83
N GLU A 150 -16.64 34.80 15.36
CA GLU A 150 -15.21 34.61 15.56
C GLU A 150 -14.91 33.43 16.49
N ASP A 151 -15.77 33.24 17.52
CA ASP A 151 -15.63 32.08 18.42
C ASP A 151 -15.90 30.77 17.70
N ASP A 152 -16.87 30.73 16.79
CA ASP A 152 -17.17 29.57 15.97
C ASP A 152 -16.00 29.24 15.06
N GLU A 153 -15.38 30.25 14.44
CA GLU A 153 -14.17 30.06 13.62
C GLU A 153 -13.04 29.43 14.43
N ARG A 154 -12.78 29.98 15.62
CA ARG A 154 -11.69 29.52 16.49
C ARG A 154 -11.88 28.06 16.89
N ARG A 155 -13.09 27.71 17.33
CA ARG A 155 -13.43 26.32 17.71
C ARG A 155 -13.30 25.38 16.53
N SER A 156 -13.75 25.80 15.36
CA SER A 156 -13.65 24.99 14.15
C SER A 156 -12.19 24.75 13.74
N GLN A 157 -11.35 25.79 13.81
CA GLN A 157 -9.92 25.65 13.53
C GLN A 157 -9.24 24.70 14.50
N ASP A 158 -9.59 24.75 15.79
CA ASP A 158 -9.06 23.82 16.79
C ASP A 158 -9.49 22.38 16.50
N ASP A 159 -10.75 22.18 16.14
CA ASP A 159 -11.27 20.85 15.80
C ASP A 159 -10.60 20.29 14.53
N ILE A 160 -10.43 21.12 13.51
CA ILE A 160 -9.74 20.74 12.27
C ILE A 160 -8.27 20.43 12.55
N GLN A 161 -7.62 21.17 13.46
CA GLN A 161 -6.24 20.91 13.85
C GLN A 161 -6.11 19.57 14.58
N LYS A 162 -7.02 19.25 15.49
CA LYS A 162 -7.04 17.95 16.18
C LYS A 162 -7.25 16.81 15.21
N LEU A 163 -8.13 16.99 14.24
CA LEU A 163 -8.39 16.02 13.19
C LEU A 163 -7.12 15.81 12.35
N THR A 164 -6.45 16.89 11.96
CA THR A 164 -5.19 16.86 11.20
C THR A 164 -4.12 16.10 11.96
N ASP A 165 -3.93 16.40 13.24
CA ASP A 165 -2.93 15.75 14.09
C ASP A 165 -3.20 14.25 14.21
N SER A 166 -4.47 13.87 14.32
CA SER A 166 -4.89 12.46 14.36
C SER A 166 -4.49 11.72 13.09
N TYR A 167 -4.72 12.30 11.92
CA TYR A 167 -4.37 11.66 10.65
C TYR A 167 -2.88 11.65 10.37
N ILE A 168 -2.14 12.69 10.77
CA ILE A 168 -0.67 12.69 10.68
C ILE A 168 -0.10 11.59 11.57
N LYS A 169 -0.64 11.39 12.75
CA LYS A 169 -0.24 10.28 13.62
C LYS A 169 -0.47 8.93 12.96
N LYS A 170 -1.59 8.74 12.28
CA LYS A 170 -1.88 7.51 11.54
C LYS A 170 -0.92 7.30 10.38
N VAL A 171 -0.52 8.36 9.69
CA VAL A 171 0.51 8.31 8.65
C VAL A 171 1.84 7.86 9.25
N ASP A 172 2.24 8.44 10.38
CA ASP A 172 3.49 8.10 11.05
C ASP A 172 3.49 6.65 11.56
N GLU A 173 2.37 6.16 12.06
CA GLU A 173 2.21 4.77 12.48
C GLU A 173 2.35 3.80 11.29
N ALA A 174 1.73 4.12 10.15
CA ALA A 174 1.85 3.32 8.94
C ALA A 174 3.30 3.27 8.44
N LEU A 175 4.00 4.40 8.48
CA LEU A 175 5.43 4.49 8.13
C LEU A 175 6.28 3.63 9.06
N ALA A 176 6.10 3.78 10.37
CA ALA A 176 6.86 3.04 11.37
C ALA A 176 6.68 1.53 11.22
N GLN A 177 5.46 1.08 10.98
CA GLN A 177 5.16 -0.33 10.75
C GLN A 177 5.88 -0.85 9.51
N LYS A 178 5.86 -0.10 8.41
CA LYS A 178 6.53 -0.52 7.17
C LYS A 178 8.05 -0.51 7.30
N GLU A 179 8.61 0.48 7.98
CA GLU A 179 10.06 0.51 8.26
C GLU A 179 10.49 -0.70 9.10
N ALA A 180 9.70 -1.08 10.10
CA ALA A 180 9.95 -2.27 10.89
C ALA A 180 9.93 -3.55 10.03
N GLU A 181 8.96 -3.67 9.13
CA GLU A 181 8.88 -4.79 8.18
C GLU A 181 10.09 -4.85 7.26
N LEU A 182 10.57 -3.71 6.77
CA LEU A 182 11.76 -3.63 5.91
C LEU A 182 13.05 -4.00 6.65
N MET A 183 13.11 -3.80 7.95
CA MET A 183 14.28 -4.13 8.78
C MET A 183 14.25 -5.56 9.30
N GLU A 184 13.13 -6.25 9.22
CA GLU A 184 12.94 -7.58 9.81
C GLU A 184 13.74 -8.68 9.09
N PHE A 185 14.07 -8.53 7.80
CA PHE A 185 14.75 -9.55 6.99
C PHE A 185 16.00 -9.04 6.32
#